data_cac7860ec1d2ac3b29d3b9311ff123ca
#
_entry.id   cac7860ec1d2ac3b29d3b9311ff123ca
#
_cell.length_a   1.000
_cell.length_b   1.000
_cell.length_c   1.000
_cell.angle_alpha   90.00
_cell.angle_beta   90.00
_cell.angle_gamma   90.00
#
_symmetry.space_group_name_H-M   'P 1'
#
loop_
_entity.id
_entity.type
_entity.pdbx_description
1 polymer ?
#
loop_
_entity_poly.entity_id
_entity_poly.type
_entity_poly.pdbx_seq_one_letter_code
_entity_poly.pdbx_strand_id
1 'polypeptide(L)'
;MSPNPKVLVTGSSGHLGKALMLTLSDYGYTPIGIDIKPAPQTTHVGSIADPEFVSSIFSTLHPNLSYVIHTATLHKPHICSHSKSEFIATNITGTLNLLEASVSHSGIKTFVFISTTSAFGGSLTTAPGLPAVWIDESVTPKPKNIYGVTKVAAEDVCELVNKKHGLPVVVLRTSRFFPEGDDDEERRGSMGDENLKVLELGYRRVDVEDVVGACVKAMERGPELKQGRGWGRYIISAPTIFRKEEGVLEGLDRDAGGEYSRAVAGAKEVFEQRGWKFLQRVDRVYDSDLARRELGWEAKYTFERAVQMVKEGKEWRSELTGRVGKLGYHDVDTGVYTIREEGK
;
A
#
# COMPACT_ATOMS: atom_id res chain seq x y z
N MET A 1 -17.77 -28.85 -8.53
CA MET A 1 -16.60 -27.99 -8.26
C MET A 1 -16.71 -27.48 -6.83
N SER A 2 -15.64 -27.54 -6.05
CA SER A 2 -15.65 -26.91 -4.72
C SER A 2 -15.90 -25.41 -4.87
N PRO A 3 -16.66 -24.77 -3.99
CA PRO A 3 -16.87 -23.33 -4.05
C PRO A 3 -15.54 -22.58 -3.89
N ASN A 4 -15.40 -21.45 -4.57
CA ASN A 4 -14.20 -20.62 -4.47
C ASN A 4 -13.95 -20.20 -3.01
N PRO A 5 -12.69 -20.21 -2.54
CA PRO A 5 -12.36 -19.77 -1.18
C PRO A 5 -12.81 -18.31 -0.94
N LYS A 6 -13.44 -18.07 0.20
CA LYS A 6 -13.84 -16.70 0.58
C LYS A 6 -12.66 -15.92 1.14
N VAL A 7 -12.61 -14.64 0.79
CA VAL A 7 -11.64 -13.66 1.28
C VAL A 7 -12.41 -12.51 1.95
N LEU A 8 -12.19 -12.32 3.23
CA LEU A 8 -12.71 -11.15 3.94
C LEU A 8 -11.82 -9.94 3.65
N VAL A 9 -12.38 -8.91 3.04
CA VAL A 9 -11.71 -7.64 2.76
C VAL A 9 -12.29 -6.57 3.67
N THR A 10 -11.50 -6.08 4.63
CA THR A 10 -11.91 -4.96 5.48
C THR A 10 -11.54 -3.63 4.82
N GLY A 11 -12.31 -2.57 5.03
CA GLY A 11 -12.09 -1.29 4.34
C GLY A 11 -12.49 -1.37 2.87
N SER A 12 -13.55 -2.12 2.54
CA SER A 12 -13.98 -2.42 1.17
C SER A 12 -14.42 -1.21 0.35
N SER A 13 -14.77 -0.10 0.98
CA SER A 13 -15.11 1.17 0.33
C SER A 13 -13.89 2.05 0.02
N GLY A 14 -12.71 1.75 0.62
CA GLY A 14 -11.46 2.46 0.36
C GLY A 14 -10.81 2.08 -0.98
N HIS A 15 -9.77 2.83 -1.41
CA HIS A 15 -9.12 2.60 -2.71
C HIS A 15 -8.65 1.16 -2.91
N LEU A 16 -7.83 0.62 -2.00
CA LEU A 16 -7.34 -0.75 -2.11
C LEU A 16 -8.45 -1.77 -1.88
N GLY A 17 -9.33 -1.52 -0.89
CA GLY A 17 -10.47 -2.40 -0.65
C GLY A 17 -11.36 -2.54 -1.89
N LYS A 18 -11.74 -1.43 -2.52
CA LYS A 18 -12.51 -1.42 -3.78
C LYS A 18 -11.76 -2.15 -4.90
N ALA A 19 -10.44 -1.93 -5.04
CA ALA A 19 -9.63 -2.64 -6.04
C ALA A 19 -9.69 -4.16 -5.85
N LEU A 20 -9.51 -4.64 -4.61
CA LEU A 20 -9.62 -6.05 -4.25
C LEU A 20 -11.02 -6.62 -4.53
N MET A 21 -12.07 -5.90 -4.12
CA MET A 21 -13.45 -6.32 -4.37
C MET A 21 -13.78 -6.42 -5.86
N LEU A 22 -13.17 -5.61 -6.72
CA LEU A 22 -13.37 -5.61 -8.16
C LEU A 22 -12.58 -6.72 -8.89
N THR A 23 -11.55 -7.30 -8.27
CA THR A 23 -10.59 -8.14 -9.00
C THR A 23 -10.36 -9.52 -8.40
N LEU A 24 -10.62 -9.76 -7.11
CA LEU A 24 -10.36 -11.07 -6.49
C LEU A 24 -11.09 -12.23 -7.15
N SER A 25 -12.25 -11.98 -7.76
CA SER A 25 -12.98 -13.01 -8.52
C SER A 25 -12.20 -13.48 -9.75
N ASP A 26 -11.41 -12.61 -10.37
CA ASP A 26 -10.57 -12.96 -11.54
C ASP A 26 -9.41 -13.89 -11.14
N TYR A 27 -9.05 -13.88 -9.84
CA TYR A 27 -8.06 -14.79 -9.25
C TYR A 27 -8.68 -16.08 -8.66
N GLY A 28 -10.01 -16.29 -8.84
CA GLY A 28 -10.69 -17.50 -8.35
C GLY A 28 -11.09 -17.45 -6.86
N TYR A 29 -11.19 -16.24 -6.28
CA TYR A 29 -11.65 -16.04 -4.90
C TYR A 29 -13.04 -15.41 -4.87
N THR A 30 -13.74 -15.58 -3.74
CA THR A 30 -15.02 -14.90 -3.47
C THR A 30 -14.77 -13.80 -2.45
N PRO A 31 -14.69 -12.51 -2.87
CA PRO A 31 -14.48 -11.42 -1.93
C PRO A 31 -15.75 -11.10 -1.13
N ILE A 32 -15.58 -10.85 0.17
CA ILE A 32 -16.63 -10.38 1.09
C ILE A 32 -16.13 -9.07 1.71
N GLY A 33 -16.81 -7.97 1.43
CA GLY A 33 -16.40 -6.64 1.88
C GLY A 33 -17.03 -6.24 3.21
N ILE A 34 -16.25 -5.74 4.15
CA ILE A 34 -16.75 -5.03 5.34
C ILE A 34 -16.18 -3.63 5.44
N ASP A 35 -17.01 -2.67 5.83
CA ASP A 35 -16.63 -1.27 5.99
C ASP A 35 -17.60 -0.57 6.94
N ILE A 36 -17.18 0.56 7.52
CA ILE A 36 -18.07 1.44 8.28
C ILE A 36 -19.02 2.24 7.38
N LYS A 37 -18.68 2.36 6.09
CA LYS A 37 -19.47 3.09 5.08
C LYS A 37 -20.19 2.11 4.16
N PRO A 38 -21.48 2.32 3.89
CA PRO A 38 -22.20 1.58 2.85
C PRO A 38 -21.62 1.97 1.46
N ALA A 39 -21.35 0.96 0.63
CA ALA A 39 -20.89 1.13 -0.74
C ALA A 39 -21.29 -0.11 -1.55
N PRO A 40 -21.30 -0.06 -2.90
CA PRO A 40 -21.56 -1.24 -3.72
C PRO A 40 -20.65 -2.43 -3.43
N GLN A 41 -19.42 -2.17 -2.94
CA GLN A 41 -18.42 -3.17 -2.57
C GLN A 41 -18.52 -3.63 -1.11
N THR A 42 -19.38 -3.01 -0.28
CA THR A 42 -19.54 -3.34 1.13
C THR A 42 -20.68 -4.34 1.31
N THR A 43 -20.36 -5.57 1.68
CA THR A 43 -21.34 -6.63 1.95
C THR A 43 -21.98 -6.46 3.34
N HIS A 44 -21.16 -6.10 4.33
CA HIS A 44 -21.60 -5.89 5.70
C HIS A 44 -21.07 -4.55 6.22
N VAL A 45 -21.97 -3.73 6.78
CA VAL A 45 -21.59 -2.42 7.32
C VAL A 45 -21.41 -2.52 8.84
N GLY A 46 -20.22 -2.15 9.31
CA GLY A 46 -19.89 -2.15 10.74
C GLY A 46 -18.41 -1.87 11.00
N SER A 47 -18.08 -1.67 12.26
CA SER A 47 -16.73 -1.30 12.69
C SER A 47 -15.91 -2.51 13.09
N ILE A 48 -14.66 -2.58 12.63
CA ILE A 48 -13.69 -3.59 13.11
C ILE A 48 -13.29 -3.37 14.57
N ALA A 49 -13.50 -2.16 15.12
CA ALA A 49 -13.27 -1.88 16.53
C ALA A 49 -14.36 -2.48 17.45
N ASP A 50 -15.48 -2.94 16.87
CA ASP A 50 -16.54 -3.65 17.56
C ASP A 50 -16.28 -5.17 17.53
N PRO A 51 -15.92 -5.81 18.64
CA PRO A 51 -15.61 -7.24 18.68
C PRO A 51 -16.84 -8.13 18.40
N GLU A 52 -18.05 -7.67 18.76
CA GLU A 52 -19.28 -8.44 18.51
C GLU A 52 -19.60 -8.46 17.01
N PHE A 53 -19.46 -7.33 16.34
CA PHE A 53 -19.60 -7.25 14.89
C PHE A 53 -18.58 -8.19 14.20
N VAL A 54 -17.30 -8.12 14.57
CA VAL A 54 -16.26 -8.98 13.98
C VAL A 54 -16.60 -10.45 14.21
N SER A 55 -16.95 -10.85 15.44
CA SER A 55 -17.31 -12.23 15.76
C SER A 55 -18.50 -12.72 14.93
N SER A 56 -19.53 -11.89 14.76
CA SER A 56 -20.72 -12.21 13.96
C SER A 56 -20.38 -12.46 12.49
N ILE A 57 -19.46 -11.68 11.91
CA ILE A 57 -19.00 -11.84 10.53
C ILE A 57 -18.29 -13.19 10.36
N PHE A 58 -17.35 -13.52 11.22
CA PHE A 58 -16.63 -14.80 11.12
C PHE A 58 -17.56 -16.01 11.29
N SER A 59 -18.52 -15.93 12.19
CA SER A 59 -19.54 -16.96 12.39
C SER A 59 -20.43 -17.13 11.14
N THR A 60 -20.87 -16.05 10.52
CA THR A 60 -21.72 -16.04 9.32
C THR A 60 -20.97 -16.60 8.10
N LEU A 61 -19.67 -16.37 7.99
CA LEU A 61 -18.86 -16.79 6.82
C LEU A 61 -18.30 -18.21 6.94
N HIS A 62 -18.36 -18.81 8.15
CA HIS A 62 -17.95 -20.20 8.39
C HIS A 62 -18.79 -21.17 7.53
N PRO A 63 -18.22 -22.30 6.98
CA PRO A 63 -16.83 -22.75 7.11
C PRO A 63 -15.89 -22.28 5.98
N ASN A 64 -16.37 -21.51 5.02
CA ASN A 64 -15.68 -21.27 3.75
C ASN A 64 -14.73 -20.05 3.77
N LEU A 65 -14.62 -19.33 4.89
CA LEU A 65 -13.67 -18.22 5.01
C LEU A 65 -12.25 -18.76 5.12
N SER A 66 -11.40 -18.39 4.16
CA SER A 66 -10.04 -18.92 4.06
C SER A 66 -8.94 -17.87 4.20
N TYR A 67 -9.27 -16.61 3.94
CA TYR A 67 -8.29 -15.52 3.96
C TYR A 67 -8.90 -14.24 4.51
N VAL A 68 -8.05 -13.42 5.11
CA VAL A 68 -8.38 -12.05 5.52
C VAL A 68 -7.37 -11.10 4.88
N ILE A 69 -7.86 -10.08 4.18
CA ILE A 69 -7.04 -8.94 3.75
C ILE A 69 -7.52 -7.72 4.52
N HIS A 70 -6.71 -7.27 5.46
CA HIS A 70 -7.05 -6.18 6.33
C HIS A 70 -6.51 -4.85 5.80
N THR A 71 -7.39 -4.06 5.13
CA THR A 71 -7.06 -2.73 4.60
C THR A 71 -7.69 -1.59 5.39
N ALA A 72 -8.71 -1.86 6.22
CA ALA A 72 -9.39 -0.85 7.02
C ALA A 72 -8.40 -0.16 7.98
N THR A 73 -8.35 1.17 7.95
CA THR A 73 -7.45 1.95 8.79
C THR A 73 -7.85 3.42 8.80
N LEU A 74 -7.65 4.10 9.90
CA LEU A 74 -7.48 5.55 9.88
C LEU A 74 -6.06 5.83 9.41
N HIS A 75 -5.89 6.64 8.36
CA HIS A 75 -4.59 6.89 7.74
C HIS A 75 -4.21 8.38 7.80
N LYS A 76 -3.07 8.75 7.19
CA LYS A 76 -2.47 10.08 7.34
C LYS A 76 -3.45 11.26 7.18
N PRO A 77 -4.35 11.30 6.18
CA PRO A 77 -5.33 12.39 6.04
C PRO A 77 -6.28 12.55 7.23
N HIS A 78 -6.59 11.46 7.96
CA HIS A 78 -7.49 11.49 9.11
C HIS A 78 -6.88 12.15 10.36
N ILE A 79 -5.57 12.46 10.37
CA ILE A 79 -4.89 13.04 11.55
C ILE A 79 -5.53 14.37 12.00
N CYS A 80 -6.03 15.16 11.05
CA CYS A 80 -6.66 16.45 11.35
C CYS A 80 -8.13 16.33 11.79
N SER A 81 -8.79 15.19 11.52
CA SER A 81 -10.25 15.02 11.74
C SER A 81 -10.62 13.99 12.81
N HIS A 82 -9.67 13.16 13.25
CA HIS A 82 -9.92 12.10 14.23
C HIS A 82 -8.96 12.21 15.42
N SER A 83 -9.47 11.84 16.60
CA SER A 83 -8.68 11.79 17.82
C SER A 83 -7.65 10.65 17.80
N LYS A 84 -6.61 10.79 18.62
CA LYS A 84 -5.63 9.71 18.80
C LYS A 84 -6.26 8.42 19.33
N SER A 85 -7.31 8.51 20.14
CA SER A 85 -8.04 7.36 20.67
C SER A 85 -8.77 6.60 19.55
N GLU A 86 -9.36 7.29 18.58
CA GLU A 86 -9.98 6.65 17.41
C GLU A 86 -8.94 5.95 16.54
N PHE A 87 -7.73 6.53 16.38
CA PHE A 87 -6.62 5.84 15.72
C PHE A 87 -6.23 4.55 16.45
N ILE A 88 -6.16 4.55 17.78
CA ILE A 88 -5.85 3.34 18.57
C ILE A 88 -6.98 2.33 18.43
N ALA A 89 -8.23 2.75 18.61
CA ALA A 89 -9.39 1.88 18.53
C ALA A 89 -9.51 1.20 17.16
N THR A 90 -9.32 1.96 16.06
CA THR A 90 -9.44 1.41 14.72
C THR A 90 -8.21 0.60 14.32
N ASN A 91 -7.01 1.20 14.44
CA ASN A 91 -5.81 0.61 13.86
C ASN A 91 -5.16 -0.48 14.71
N ILE A 92 -5.31 -0.43 16.04
CA ILE A 92 -4.72 -1.43 16.94
C ILE A 92 -5.79 -2.39 17.43
N THR A 93 -6.83 -1.89 18.11
CA THR A 93 -7.89 -2.76 18.67
C THR A 93 -8.65 -3.48 17.56
N GLY A 94 -9.03 -2.77 16.49
CA GLY A 94 -9.68 -3.39 15.33
C GLY A 94 -8.82 -4.48 14.67
N THR A 95 -7.50 -4.27 14.55
CA THR A 95 -6.58 -5.31 14.05
C THR A 95 -6.53 -6.51 15.00
N LEU A 96 -6.46 -6.28 16.32
CA LEU A 96 -6.47 -7.35 17.31
C LEU A 96 -7.77 -8.17 17.24
N ASN A 97 -8.93 -7.53 17.18
CA ASN A 97 -10.23 -8.20 17.06
C ASN A 97 -10.28 -9.15 15.85
N LEU A 98 -9.78 -8.68 14.69
CA LEU A 98 -9.71 -9.50 13.46
C LEU A 98 -8.73 -10.66 13.59
N LEU A 99 -7.59 -10.47 14.24
CA LEU A 99 -6.59 -11.52 14.46
C LEU A 99 -7.13 -12.59 15.42
N GLU A 100 -7.75 -12.20 16.54
CA GLU A 100 -8.34 -13.13 17.50
C GLU A 100 -9.49 -13.94 16.89
N ALA A 101 -10.35 -13.28 16.10
CA ALA A 101 -11.39 -13.96 15.34
C ALA A 101 -10.80 -14.94 14.31
N SER A 102 -9.70 -14.55 13.66
CA SER A 102 -8.99 -15.41 12.70
C SER A 102 -8.36 -16.64 13.36
N VAL A 103 -7.80 -16.47 14.56
CA VAL A 103 -7.26 -17.59 15.36
C VAL A 103 -8.37 -18.54 15.78
N SER A 104 -9.50 -18.01 16.24
CA SER A 104 -10.67 -18.80 16.66
C SER A 104 -11.32 -19.54 15.50
N HIS A 105 -11.15 -19.03 14.28
CA HIS A 105 -11.67 -19.63 13.04
C HIS A 105 -10.63 -20.55 12.40
N SER A 106 -10.74 -21.85 12.63
CA SER A 106 -9.74 -22.87 12.21
C SER A 106 -9.46 -22.97 10.69
N GLY A 107 -10.20 -22.22 9.85
CA GLY A 107 -10.10 -22.24 8.38
C GLY A 107 -9.21 -21.18 7.77
N ILE A 108 -8.73 -20.19 8.54
CA ILE A 108 -7.92 -19.09 8.00
C ILE A 108 -6.52 -19.59 7.64
N LYS A 109 -6.18 -19.51 6.35
CA LYS A 109 -4.88 -19.91 5.81
C LYS A 109 -3.84 -18.80 5.89
N THR A 110 -4.25 -17.56 5.69
CA THR A 110 -3.38 -16.37 5.78
C THR A 110 -4.18 -15.13 6.16
N PHE A 111 -3.60 -14.34 7.04
CA PHE A 111 -4.00 -12.98 7.36
C PHE A 111 -3.02 -12.00 6.71
N VAL A 112 -3.49 -11.20 5.75
CA VAL A 112 -2.68 -10.17 5.08
C VAL A 112 -2.98 -8.81 5.72
N PHE A 113 -1.98 -8.19 6.32
CA PHE A 113 -2.09 -6.88 6.95
C PHE A 113 -1.49 -5.80 6.05
N ILE A 114 -2.31 -4.84 5.63
CA ILE A 114 -1.83 -3.70 4.85
C ILE A 114 -1.28 -2.65 5.81
N SER A 115 0.04 -2.52 5.83
CA SER A 115 0.77 -1.49 6.52
C SER A 115 1.24 -0.39 5.54
N THR A 116 2.22 0.39 5.92
CA THR A 116 2.62 1.59 5.19
C THR A 116 4.12 1.86 5.33
N THR A 117 4.73 2.42 4.29
CA THR A 117 6.09 2.99 4.40
C THR A 117 6.16 4.22 5.31
N SER A 118 5.01 4.83 5.69
CA SER A 118 4.96 5.88 6.71
C SER A 118 5.43 5.42 8.11
N ALA A 119 5.46 4.11 8.36
CA ALA A 119 6.04 3.50 9.55
C ALA A 119 7.51 3.90 9.73
N PHE A 120 8.28 4.03 8.67
CA PHE A 120 9.68 4.45 8.72
C PHE A 120 9.88 5.89 9.20
N GLY A 121 8.94 6.79 8.94
CA GLY A 121 8.86 8.14 9.52
C GLY A 121 10.18 8.92 9.46
N GLY A 122 10.85 9.06 10.60
CA GLY A 122 12.12 9.79 10.74
C GLY A 122 13.32 9.15 10.02
N SER A 123 13.24 7.85 9.71
CA SER A 123 14.28 7.15 8.96
C SER A 123 14.26 7.42 7.46
N LEU A 124 13.23 8.11 6.95
CA LEU A 124 13.04 8.35 5.50
C LEU A 124 13.79 9.56 4.95
N THR A 125 14.34 10.43 5.79
CA THR A 125 14.78 11.75 5.32
C THR A 125 16.21 12.02 5.75
N THR A 126 17.06 12.40 4.78
CA THR A 126 18.37 12.99 5.02
C THR A 126 18.34 14.50 4.82
N ALA A 127 19.24 15.22 5.48
CA ALA A 127 19.45 16.64 5.20
C ALA A 127 20.00 16.83 3.78
N PRO A 128 19.76 17.98 3.13
CA PRO A 128 20.44 18.33 1.89
C PRO A 128 21.97 18.26 2.06
N GLY A 129 22.66 17.73 1.04
CA GLY A 129 24.10 17.50 1.07
C GLY A 129 24.50 16.10 1.62
N LEU A 130 23.53 15.28 2.04
CA LEU A 130 23.78 13.90 2.44
C LEU A 130 23.17 12.92 1.42
N PRO A 131 23.79 11.75 1.20
CA PRO A 131 23.28 10.73 0.28
C PRO A 131 21.82 10.35 0.56
N ALA A 132 21.09 9.97 -0.47
CA ALA A 132 19.74 9.41 -0.33
C ALA A 132 19.75 8.16 0.56
N VAL A 133 18.69 7.97 1.37
CA VAL A 133 18.57 6.77 2.21
C VAL A 133 18.03 5.62 1.36
N TRP A 134 18.68 4.47 1.46
CA TRP A 134 18.17 3.21 0.94
C TRP A 134 17.32 2.52 2.00
N ILE A 135 16.03 2.35 1.71
CA ILE A 135 15.05 1.81 2.64
C ILE A 135 14.67 0.40 2.21
N ASP A 136 15.13 -0.57 2.98
CA ASP A 136 14.73 -1.98 2.94
C ASP A 136 14.05 -2.39 4.27
N GLU A 137 13.65 -3.64 4.40
CA GLU A 137 12.93 -4.14 5.58
C GLU A 137 13.77 -4.15 6.86
N SER A 138 15.09 -4.03 6.77
CA SER A 138 16.02 -3.96 7.93
C SER A 138 16.00 -2.59 8.60
N VAL A 139 15.50 -1.55 7.92
CA VAL A 139 15.46 -0.19 8.47
C VAL A 139 14.47 -0.11 9.62
N THR A 140 14.96 0.34 10.77
CA THR A 140 14.14 0.50 11.98
C THR A 140 13.08 1.58 11.80
N PRO A 141 11.79 1.30 12.04
CA PRO A 141 10.73 2.27 12.05
C PRO A 141 10.96 3.40 13.08
N LYS A 142 10.70 4.65 12.68
CA LYS A 142 10.74 5.85 13.54
C LYS A 142 9.51 6.73 13.22
N PRO A 143 8.30 6.29 13.55
CA PRO A 143 7.08 6.99 13.13
C PRO A 143 7.03 8.43 13.66
N LYS A 144 6.52 9.37 12.86
CA LYS A 144 6.45 10.81 13.19
C LYS A 144 5.06 11.27 13.64
N ASN A 145 4.04 10.42 13.53
CA ASN A 145 2.66 10.79 13.84
C ASN A 145 1.87 9.56 14.32
N ILE A 146 0.65 9.82 14.84
CA ILE A 146 -0.22 8.77 15.40
C ILE A 146 -0.53 7.66 14.39
N TYR A 147 -0.68 7.97 13.10
CA TYR A 147 -0.90 6.97 12.07
C TYR A 147 0.28 5.97 12.00
N GLY A 148 1.49 6.47 11.84
CA GLY A 148 2.68 5.62 11.78
C GLY A 148 2.88 4.82 13.06
N VAL A 149 2.66 5.43 14.25
CA VAL A 149 2.75 4.76 15.55
C VAL A 149 1.77 3.59 15.64
N THR A 150 0.49 3.82 15.31
CA THR A 150 -0.53 2.78 15.39
C THR A 150 -0.33 1.67 14.36
N LYS A 151 0.22 1.97 13.17
CA LYS A 151 0.56 0.93 12.19
C LYS A 151 1.71 0.04 12.66
N VAL A 152 2.78 0.61 13.24
CA VAL A 152 3.90 -0.17 13.81
C VAL A 152 3.39 -1.05 14.97
N ALA A 153 2.62 -0.49 15.89
CA ALA A 153 2.04 -1.27 16.99
C ALA A 153 1.16 -2.43 16.49
N ALA A 154 0.36 -2.21 15.44
CA ALA A 154 -0.45 -3.26 14.83
C ALA A 154 0.41 -4.34 14.14
N GLU A 155 1.54 -3.98 13.50
CA GLU A 155 2.50 -4.96 12.97
C GLU A 155 3.07 -5.84 14.09
N ASP A 156 3.38 -5.28 15.26
CA ASP A 156 3.90 -6.02 16.41
C ASP A 156 2.82 -6.97 17.00
N VAL A 157 1.54 -6.54 17.02
CA VAL A 157 0.42 -7.41 17.38
C VAL A 157 0.28 -8.57 16.37
N CYS A 158 0.40 -8.31 15.08
CA CYS A 158 0.41 -9.34 14.04
C CYS A 158 1.53 -10.38 14.27
N GLU A 159 2.75 -9.92 14.55
CA GLU A 159 3.88 -10.81 14.82
C GLU A 159 3.70 -11.63 16.11
N LEU A 160 3.15 -11.01 17.16
CA LEU A 160 2.82 -11.69 18.41
C LEU A 160 1.82 -12.83 18.20
N VAL A 161 0.74 -12.57 17.44
CA VAL A 161 -0.30 -13.57 17.15
C VAL A 161 0.26 -14.71 16.30
N ASN A 162 1.05 -14.41 15.28
CA ASN A 162 1.74 -15.46 14.51
C ASN A 162 2.62 -16.34 15.41
N LYS A 163 3.46 -15.75 16.28
CA LYS A 163 4.35 -16.49 17.19
C LYS A 163 3.61 -17.34 18.20
N LYS A 164 2.47 -16.86 18.73
CA LYS A 164 1.72 -17.56 19.78
C LYS A 164 0.77 -18.62 19.26
N HIS A 165 0.14 -18.36 18.13
CA HIS A 165 -0.99 -19.16 17.65
C HIS A 165 -0.71 -19.85 16.31
N GLY A 166 0.44 -19.57 15.66
CA GLY A 166 0.80 -20.16 14.38
C GLY A 166 -0.04 -19.67 13.20
N LEU A 167 -0.90 -18.65 13.38
CA LEU A 167 -1.64 -18.06 12.26
C LEU A 167 -0.65 -17.46 11.24
N PRO A 168 -0.68 -17.88 9.97
CA PRO A 168 0.14 -17.23 8.95
C PRO A 168 -0.26 -15.77 8.76
N VAL A 169 0.69 -14.84 8.95
CA VAL A 169 0.47 -13.41 8.81
C VAL A 169 1.53 -12.79 7.90
N VAL A 170 1.09 -12.06 6.90
CA VAL A 170 1.95 -11.32 5.97
C VAL A 170 1.66 -9.82 6.07
N VAL A 171 2.67 -9.05 6.42
CA VAL A 171 2.60 -7.59 6.51
C VAL A 171 3.12 -6.96 5.23
N LEU A 172 2.31 -6.13 4.58
CA LEU A 172 2.67 -5.40 3.38
C LEU A 172 2.79 -3.91 3.69
N ARG A 173 4.01 -3.39 3.81
CA ARG A 173 4.31 -1.96 3.94
C ARG A 173 4.22 -1.29 2.58
N THR A 174 3.01 -0.90 2.16
CA THR A 174 2.79 -0.30 0.86
C THR A 174 3.36 1.11 0.81
N SER A 175 4.03 1.44 -0.30
CA SER A 175 4.28 2.81 -0.68
C SER A 175 2.97 3.48 -1.15
N ARG A 176 2.99 4.79 -1.43
CA ARG A 176 1.83 5.47 -2.00
C ARG A 176 1.48 4.85 -3.35
N PHE A 177 0.19 4.58 -3.59
CA PHE A 177 -0.29 4.00 -4.85
C PHE A 177 -1.30 4.90 -5.54
N PHE A 178 -1.49 4.70 -6.86
CA PHE A 178 -2.51 5.42 -7.63
C PHE A 178 -3.92 4.98 -7.20
N PRO A 179 -4.92 5.87 -7.31
CA PRO A 179 -4.91 7.19 -7.96
C PRO A 179 -4.50 8.37 -7.07
N GLU A 180 -4.05 8.15 -5.84
CA GLU A 180 -3.71 9.23 -4.91
C GLU A 180 -2.62 10.16 -5.46
N GLY A 181 -2.80 11.47 -5.27
CA GLY A 181 -1.82 12.50 -5.57
C GLY A 181 -0.72 12.63 -4.50
N ASP A 182 0.26 13.48 -4.72
CA ASP A 182 1.18 13.91 -3.65
C ASP A 182 0.45 14.85 -2.69
N ASP A 183 0.74 14.75 -1.40
CA ASP A 183 0.23 15.65 -0.36
C ASP A 183 0.91 17.03 -0.36
N ASP A 184 2.03 17.17 -1.07
CA ASP A 184 2.74 18.44 -1.23
C ASP A 184 2.17 19.23 -2.41
N GLU A 185 1.42 20.29 -2.08
CA GLU A 185 0.78 21.17 -3.07
C GLU A 185 1.78 21.96 -3.92
N GLU A 186 2.86 22.41 -3.33
CA GLU A 186 3.90 23.18 -4.03
C GLU A 186 4.58 22.31 -5.09
N ARG A 187 4.92 21.08 -4.73
CA ARG A 187 5.48 20.11 -5.68
C ARG A 187 4.51 19.79 -6.82
N ARG A 188 3.22 19.58 -6.52
CA ARG A 188 2.21 19.35 -7.57
C ARG A 188 2.06 20.55 -8.49
N GLY A 189 2.02 21.75 -7.94
CA GLY A 189 1.89 22.99 -8.70
C GLY A 189 3.10 23.26 -9.60
N SER A 190 4.31 22.97 -9.12
CA SER A 190 5.56 23.26 -9.86
C SER A 190 5.90 22.23 -10.94
N MET A 191 5.48 20.96 -10.77
CA MET A 191 5.87 19.86 -11.66
C MET A 191 4.70 19.25 -12.45
N GLY A 192 3.46 19.45 -12.01
CA GLY A 192 2.31 18.72 -12.52
C GLY A 192 2.16 17.32 -11.90
N ASP A 193 0.92 16.90 -11.66
CA ASP A 193 0.58 15.65 -10.96
C ASP A 193 1.07 14.40 -11.73
N GLU A 194 0.93 14.41 -13.06
CA GLU A 194 1.35 13.27 -13.91
C GLU A 194 2.87 13.10 -13.94
N ASN A 195 3.60 14.21 -14.18
CA ASN A 195 5.06 14.20 -14.17
C ASN A 195 5.60 13.65 -12.84
N LEU A 196 5.05 14.15 -11.72
CA LEU A 196 5.48 13.74 -10.39
C LEU A 196 5.19 12.26 -10.13
N LYS A 197 4.01 11.77 -10.53
CA LYS A 197 3.63 10.37 -10.36
C LYS A 197 4.54 9.41 -11.14
N VAL A 198 4.90 9.77 -12.38
CA VAL A 198 5.83 8.97 -13.17
C VAL A 198 7.21 8.94 -12.51
N LEU A 199 7.75 10.08 -12.08
CA LEU A 199 9.03 10.10 -11.35
C LEU A 199 9.01 9.24 -10.10
N GLU A 200 7.95 9.30 -9.33
CA GLU A 200 7.82 8.55 -8.08
C GLU A 200 7.80 7.03 -8.27
N LEU A 201 7.40 6.50 -9.44
CA LEU A 201 7.54 5.08 -9.76
C LEU A 201 9.01 4.63 -9.71
N GLY A 202 9.95 5.51 -9.99
CA GLY A 202 11.38 5.18 -9.94
C GLY A 202 11.93 4.95 -8.53
N TYR A 203 11.21 5.36 -7.45
CA TYR A 203 11.79 5.27 -6.10
C TYR A 203 10.84 5.10 -4.92
N ARG A 204 9.52 5.39 -5.04
CA ARG A 204 8.62 5.38 -3.86
C ARG A 204 7.12 5.20 -4.13
N ARG A 205 6.72 4.79 -5.31
CA ARG A 205 5.30 4.63 -5.67
C ARG A 205 5.04 3.28 -6.33
N VAL A 206 3.78 2.87 -6.36
CA VAL A 206 3.34 1.63 -7.00
C VAL A 206 1.95 1.82 -7.60
N ASP A 207 1.57 1.02 -8.61
CA ASP A 207 0.21 0.98 -9.12
C ASP A 207 -0.69 0.14 -8.20
N VAL A 208 -1.98 0.50 -8.10
CA VAL A 208 -2.94 -0.24 -7.25
C VAL A 208 -3.13 -1.69 -7.72
N GLU A 209 -3.04 -1.96 -9.03
CA GLU A 209 -3.10 -3.33 -9.56
C GLU A 209 -1.93 -4.18 -9.08
N ASP A 210 -0.74 -3.61 -9.00
CA ASP A 210 0.44 -4.27 -8.45
C ASP A 210 0.29 -4.53 -6.94
N VAL A 211 -0.36 -3.63 -6.19
CA VAL A 211 -0.67 -3.86 -4.77
C VAL A 211 -1.68 -5.01 -4.61
N VAL A 212 -2.70 -5.10 -5.47
CA VAL A 212 -3.61 -6.26 -5.51
C VAL A 212 -2.83 -7.55 -5.77
N GLY A 213 -1.93 -7.55 -6.77
CA GLY A 213 -1.07 -8.68 -7.05
C GLY A 213 -0.22 -9.10 -5.84
N ALA A 214 0.31 -8.13 -5.08
CA ALA A 214 1.05 -8.40 -3.85
C ALA A 214 0.16 -9.04 -2.76
N CYS A 215 -1.09 -8.58 -2.62
CA CYS A 215 -2.05 -9.18 -1.69
C CYS A 215 -2.35 -10.64 -2.05
N VAL A 216 -2.57 -10.94 -3.33
CA VAL A 216 -2.82 -12.31 -3.80
C VAL A 216 -1.60 -13.20 -3.54
N LYS A 217 -0.39 -12.75 -3.88
CA LYS A 217 0.84 -13.49 -3.59
C LYS A 217 1.05 -13.71 -2.09
N ALA A 218 0.75 -12.71 -1.27
CA ALA A 218 0.83 -12.82 0.19
C ALA A 218 -0.16 -13.87 0.73
N MET A 219 -1.40 -13.92 0.23
CA MET A 219 -2.37 -14.96 0.60
C MET A 219 -1.87 -16.37 0.26
N GLU A 220 -1.38 -16.53 -0.98
CA GLU A 220 -0.95 -17.83 -1.51
C GLU A 220 0.32 -18.36 -0.82
N ARG A 221 1.31 -17.48 -0.65
CA ARG A 221 2.63 -17.84 -0.13
C ARG A 221 2.72 -17.82 1.39
N GLY A 222 1.79 -17.12 2.06
CA GLY A 222 1.82 -16.90 3.51
C GLY A 222 2.16 -18.15 4.32
N PRO A 223 1.48 -19.32 4.13
CA PRO A 223 1.74 -20.51 4.92
C PRO A 223 3.15 -21.10 4.78
N GLU A 224 3.81 -20.86 3.63
CA GLU A 224 5.13 -21.42 3.32
C GLU A 224 6.30 -20.55 3.79
N LEU A 225 6.04 -19.30 4.12
CA LEU A 225 7.08 -18.32 4.49
C LEU A 225 7.88 -18.77 5.71
N LYS A 226 9.18 -18.44 5.72
CA LYS A 226 10.12 -18.81 6.79
C LYS A 226 10.03 -20.28 7.18
N GLN A 227 10.06 -21.17 6.18
CA GLN A 227 10.03 -22.62 6.36
C GLN A 227 8.76 -23.11 7.09
N GLY A 228 7.60 -22.53 6.73
CA GLY A 228 6.30 -22.92 7.30
C GLY A 228 5.91 -22.18 8.58
N ARG A 229 6.70 -21.20 9.04
CA ARG A 229 6.33 -20.35 10.18
C ARG A 229 5.23 -19.34 9.85
N GLY A 230 4.99 -19.10 8.54
CA GLY A 230 3.91 -18.23 8.08
C GLY A 230 4.07 -16.75 8.43
N TRP A 231 5.31 -16.24 8.54
CA TRP A 231 5.56 -14.83 8.87
C TRP A 231 6.41 -14.14 7.80
N GLY A 232 5.93 -12.97 7.35
CA GLY A 232 6.70 -12.10 6.47
C GLY A 232 6.31 -10.63 6.62
N ARG A 233 7.26 -9.73 6.37
CA ARG A 233 7.05 -8.28 6.33
C ARG A 233 7.80 -7.74 5.12
N TYR A 234 7.08 -7.04 4.22
CA TYR A 234 7.60 -6.68 2.90
C TYR A 234 7.27 -5.25 2.55
N ILE A 235 8.21 -4.55 1.90
CA ILE A 235 7.95 -3.28 1.23
C ILE A 235 7.33 -3.56 -0.13
N ILE A 236 6.18 -2.92 -0.40
CA ILE A 236 5.49 -3.00 -1.68
C ILE A 236 5.57 -1.63 -2.35
N SER A 237 6.49 -1.53 -3.31
CA SER A 237 6.74 -0.37 -4.16
C SER A 237 7.11 -0.86 -5.55
N ALA A 238 6.90 -0.08 -6.61
CA ALA A 238 7.50 -0.41 -7.89
C ALA A 238 9.02 -0.58 -7.71
N PRO A 239 9.66 -1.48 -8.47
CA PRO A 239 11.10 -1.67 -8.36
C PRO A 239 11.82 -0.35 -8.65
N THR A 240 12.79 -0.01 -7.81
CA THR A 240 13.58 1.19 -8.04
C THR A 240 14.48 1.00 -9.25
N ILE A 241 14.67 2.08 -10.01
CA ILE A 241 15.62 2.14 -11.14
C ILE A 241 17.05 2.41 -10.67
N PHE A 242 17.25 2.75 -9.42
CA PHE A 242 18.56 3.12 -8.86
C PHE A 242 19.25 1.91 -8.24
N ARG A 243 20.58 2.01 -8.12
CA ARG A 243 21.41 1.01 -7.47
C ARG A 243 21.82 1.45 -6.07
N LYS A 244 21.97 0.49 -5.15
CA LYS A 244 22.49 0.74 -3.79
C LYS A 244 24.02 0.92 -3.84
N GLU A 245 24.46 1.97 -4.51
CA GLU A 245 25.87 2.34 -4.66
C GLU A 245 26.05 3.77 -4.13
N GLU A 246 27.15 4.01 -3.38
CA GLU A 246 27.37 5.30 -2.70
C GLU A 246 27.33 6.47 -3.70
N GLY A 247 28.01 6.35 -4.83
CA GLY A 247 28.02 7.39 -5.86
C GLY A 247 26.63 7.69 -6.46
N VAL A 248 25.76 6.68 -6.59
CA VAL A 248 24.37 6.86 -7.05
C VAL A 248 23.55 7.57 -5.96
N LEU A 249 23.67 7.16 -4.70
CA LEU A 249 22.93 7.76 -3.59
C LEU A 249 23.33 9.21 -3.35
N GLU A 250 24.62 9.54 -3.50
CA GLU A 250 25.11 10.92 -3.51
C GLU A 250 24.62 11.71 -4.72
N GLY A 251 24.59 11.07 -5.91
CA GLY A 251 24.08 11.65 -7.13
C GLY A 251 22.60 12.02 -7.01
N LEU A 252 21.79 11.20 -6.36
CA LEU A 252 20.38 11.47 -6.09
C LEU A 252 20.15 12.74 -5.23
N ASP A 253 21.08 13.08 -4.36
CA ASP A 253 21.02 14.34 -3.61
C ASP A 253 21.45 15.55 -4.45
N ARG A 254 22.48 15.41 -5.29
CA ARG A 254 23.10 16.53 -6.03
C ARG A 254 22.49 16.79 -7.39
N ASP A 255 22.12 15.73 -8.14
CA ASP A 255 21.63 15.78 -9.52
C ASP A 255 20.73 14.57 -9.79
N ALA A 256 19.56 14.52 -9.16
CA ALA A 256 18.62 13.42 -9.34
C ALA A 256 18.23 13.23 -10.81
N GLY A 257 18.06 14.33 -11.59
CA GLY A 257 17.75 14.27 -13.02
C GLY A 257 18.83 13.54 -13.85
N GLY A 258 20.10 13.77 -13.51
CA GLY A 258 21.23 13.03 -14.11
C GLY A 258 21.16 11.54 -13.76
N GLU A 259 20.82 11.17 -12.53
CA GLU A 259 20.68 9.76 -12.13
C GLU A 259 19.52 9.07 -12.86
N TYR A 260 18.35 9.72 -13.00
CA TYR A 260 17.24 9.20 -13.82
C TYR A 260 17.66 8.96 -15.26
N SER A 261 18.38 9.92 -15.85
CA SER A 261 18.84 9.83 -17.25
C SER A 261 19.88 8.73 -17.47
N ARG A 262 20.73 8.48 -16.47
CA ARG A 262 21.70 7.36 -16.49
C ARG A 262 21.02 6.00 -16.29
N ALA A 263 20.03 5.95 -15.41
CA ALA A 263 19.34 4.71 -15.08
C ALA A 263 18.46 4.20 -16.22
N VAL A 264 17.76 5.09 -16.93
CA VAL A 264 16.82 4.70 -17.99
C VAL A 264 17.08 5.49 -19.27
N ALA A 265 17.61 4.79 -20.28
CA ALA A 265 17.88 5.37 -21.59
C ALA A 265 16.61 5.93 -22.23
N GLY A 266 16.69 7.16 -22.77
CA GLY A 266 15.58 7.84 -23.41
C GLY A 266 14.59 8.54 -22.46
N ALA A 267 14.77 8.42 -21.14
CA ALA A 267 13.90 9.12 -20.20
C ALA A 267 14.00 10.64 -20.32
N LYS A 268 15.22 11.17 -20.51
CA LYS A 268 15.46 12.60 -20.68
C LYS A 268 14.71 13.16 -21.89
N GLU A 269 14.82 12.51 -23.03
CA GLU A 269 14.18 12.92 -24.29
C GLU A 269 12.64 12.91 -24.17
N VAL A 270 12.07 11.91 -23.51
CA VAL A 270 10.63 11.80 -23.28
C VAL A 270 10.15 12.95 -22.39
N PHE A 271 10.87 13.25 -21.31
CA PHE A 271 10.54 14.33 -20.39
C PHE A 271 10.64 15.69 -21.07
N GLU A 272 11.69 15.94 -21.86
CA GLU A 272 11.86 17.18 -22.65
C GLU A 272 10.71 17.35 -23.65
N GLN A 273 10.33 16.31 -24.41
CA GLN A 273 9.22 16.35 -25.37
C GLN A 273 7.86 16.63 -24.70
N ARG A 274 7.67 16.22 -23.46
CA ARG A 274 6.44 16.46 -22.67
C ARG A 274 6.48 17.78 -21.92
N GLY A 275 7.60 18.50 -21.91
CA GLY A 275 7.81 19.69 -21.06
C GLY A 275 7.85 19.31 -19.56
N TRP A 276 8.15 18.06 -19.25
CA TRP A 276 8.28 17.55 -17.89
C TRP A 276 9.66 17.87 -17.31
N LYS A 277 9.72 17.92 -15.98
CA LYS A 277 10.95 18.23 -15.24
C LYS A 277 11.35 17.03 -14.38
N PHE A 278 12.64 16.83 -14.20
CA PHE A 278 13.15 15.93 -13.17
C PHE A 278 13.11 16.59 -11.79
N LEU A 279 13.08 15.76 -10.74
CA LEU A 279 13.31 16.23 -9.38
C LEU A 279 14.74 16.77 -9.26
N GLN A 280 14.91 17.85 -8.51
CA GLN A 280 16.26 18.35 -8.18
C GLN A 280 16.97 17.37 -7.25
N ARG A 281 16.21 16.76 -6.31
CA ARG A 281 16.72 15.89 -5.28
C ARG A 281 15.76 14.74 -5.00
N VAL A 282 16.31 13.53 -4.78
CA VAL A 282 15.62 12.37 -4.22
C VAL A 282 16.30 12.02 -2.90
N ASP A 283 15.56 12.07 -1.80
CA ASP A 283 16.08 11.88 -0.44
C ASP A 283 16.04 10.43 0.05
N ARG A 284 15.32 9.56 -0.67
CA ARG A 284 15.12 8.15 -0.30
C ARG A 284 14.77 7.29 -1.50
N VAL A 285 15.07 6.00 -1.36
CA VAL A 285 14.68 4.97 -2.33
C VAL A 285 14.11 3.79 -1.56
N TYR A 286 12.95 3.26 -2.00
CA TYR A 286 12.39 2.02 -1.44
C TYR A 286 12.87 0.82 -2.24
N ASP A 287 13.36 -0.19 -1.52
CA ASP A 287 13.73 -1.48 -2.07
C ASP A 287 12.63 -2.52 -1.82
N SER A 288 12.06 -3.07 -2.87
CA SER A 288 11.03 -4.11 -2.81
C SER A 288 11.55 -5.51 -3.22
N ASP A 289 12.86 -5.69 -3.31
CA ASP A 289 13.46 -6.94 -3.80
C ASP A 289 13.16 -8.15 -2.89
N LEU A 290 12.97 -7.93 -1.59
CA LEU A 290 12.59 -9.00 -0.66
C LEU A 290 11.22 -9.58 -1.02
N ALA A 291 10.24 -8.75 -1.36
CA ALA A 291 8.92 -9.19 -1.81
C ALA A 291 9.03 -10.02 -3.11
N ARG A 292 9.87 -9.59 -4.06
CA ARG A 292 10.13 -10.35 -5.29
C ARG A 292 10.71 -11.72 -4.99
N ARG A 293 11.72 -11.80 -4.13
CA ARG A 293 12.43 -13.07 -3.83
C ARG A 293 11.59 -14.05 -3.00
N GLU A 294 10.86 -13.56 -2.00
CA GLU A 294 10.17 -14.46 -1.05
C GLU A 294 8.70 -14.69 -1.43
N LEU A 295 7.97 -13.68 -1.92
CA LEU A 295 6.58 -13.82 -2.36
C LEU A 295 6.46 -14.23 -3.83
N GLY A 296 7.51 -14.07 -4.64
CA GLY A 296 7.41 -14.18 -6.09
C GLY A 296 6.51 -13.10 -6.70
N TRP A 297 6.47 -11.93 -6.07
CA TRP A 297 5.71 -10.79 -6.57
C TRP A 297 6.57 -9.91 -7.44
N GLU A 298 6.03 -9.51 -8.59
CA GLU A 298 6.67 -8.58 -9.51
C GLU A 298 5.68 -7.49 -9.92
N ALA A 299 6.09 -6.23 -9.82
CA ALA A 299 5.30 -5.10 -10.29
C ALA A 299 5.33 -5.05 -11.83
N LYS A 300 4.15 -4.84 -12.42
CA LYS A 300 3.98 -4.67 -13.88
C LYS A 300 4.15 -3.22 -14.33
N TYR A 301 3.83 -2.26 -13.45
CA TYR A 301 3.79 -0.83 -13.75
C TYR A 301 5.03 -0.16 -13.16
N THR A 302 6.14 -0.23 -13.91
CA THR A 302 7.45 0.30 -13.53
C THR A 302 7.70 1.67 -14.15
N PHE A 303 8.74 2.36 -13.70
CA PHE A 303 9.16 3.64 -14.28
C PHE A 303 9.54 3.49 -15.76
N GLU A 304 10.30 2.45 -16.11
CA GLU A 304 10.71 2.20 -17.50
C GLU A 304 9.51 1.98 -18.41
N ARG A 305 8.53 1.19 -17.94
CA ARG A 305 7.28 0.98 -18.66
C ARG A 305 6.51 2.31 -18.80
N ALA A 306 6.43 3.11 -17.75
CA ALA A 306 5.74 4.41 -17.80
C ALA A 306 6.39 5.34 -18.81
N VAL A 307 7.73 5.46 -18.83
CA VAL A 307 8.47 6.24 -19.82
C VAL A 307 8.18 5.77 -21.25
N GLN A 308 8.16 4.45 -21.48
CA GLN A 308 7.85 3.88 -22.79
C GLN A 308 6.41 4.19 -23.23
N MET A 309 5.43 4.02 -22.32
CA MET A 309 4.02 4.30 -22.63
C MET A 309 3.78 5.79 -22.91
N VAL A 310 4.40 6.67 -22.12
CA VAL A 310 4.37 8.13 -22.34
C VAL A 310 4.96 8.51 -23.70
N LYS A 311 6.09 7.90 -24.09
CA LYS A 311 6.70 8.07 -25.41
C LYS A 311 5.75 7.69 -26.55
N GLU A 312 4.98 6.61 -26.35
CA GLU A 312 4.00 6.12 -27.33
C GLU A 312 2.66 6.86 -27.28
N GLY A 313 2.48 7.82 -26.38
CA GLY A 313 1.21 8.53 -26.19
C GLY A 313 0.10 7.65 -25.60
N LYS A 314 0.46 6.57 -24.90
CA LYS A 314 -0.45 5.60 -24.29
C LYS A 314 -0.59 5.84 -22.78
N GLU A 315 -1.69 5.32 -22.20
CA GLU A 315 -1.88 5.29 -20.73
C GLU A 315 -0.84 4.35 -20.09
N TRP A 316 -0.17 4.86 -19.08
CA TRP A 316 0.92 4.17 -18.39
C TRP A 316 0.48 3.51 -17.07
N ARG A 317 -0.65 3.94 -16.49
CA ARG A 317 -1.27 3.35 -15.31
C ARG A 317 -2.10 2.12 -15.68
N SER A 318 -2.46 1.33 -14.69
CA SER A 318 -3.40 0.22 -14.89
C SER A 318 -4.82 0.73 -15.21
N GLU A 319 -5.59 -0.07 -15.93
CA GLU A 319 -7.03 0.16 -16.10
C GLU A 319 -7.75 0.17 -14.75
N LEU A 320 -7.29 -0.66 -13.81
CA LEU A 320 -7.83 -0.74 -12.46
C LEU A 320 -7.70 0.60 -11.71
N THR A 321 -6.60 1.34 -11.89
CA THR A 321 -6.46 2.70 -11.34
C THR A 321 -7.59 3.63 -11.80
N GLY A 322 -7.99 3.55 -13.07
CA GLY A 322 -9.13 4.31 -13.60
C GLY A 322 -10.48 3.84 -13.04
N ARG A 323 -10.70 2.52 -12.95
CA ARG A 323 -11.92 1.91 -12.40
C ARG A 323 -12.13 2.19 -10.92
N VAL A 324 -11.05 2.23 -10.15
CA VAL A 324 -11.10 2.61 -8.72
C VAL A 324 -11.43 4.09 -8.59
N GLY A 325 -10.74 4.94 -9.33
CA GLY A 325 -10.94 6.39 -9.31
C GLY A 325 -10.53 7.03 -7.98
N LYS A 326 -10.58 8.34 -7.90
CA LYS A 326 -10.37 9.06 -6.64
C LYS A 326 -11.61 8.88 -5.76
N LEU A 327 -11.41 8.49 -4.51
CA LEU A 327 -12.47 8.32 -3.52
C LEU A 327 -12.31 9.40 -2.44
N GLY A 328 -13.42 10.07 -2.08
CA GLY A 328 -13.45 10.93 -0.90
C GLY A 328 -13.54 10.07 0.35
N TYR A 329 -12.65 10.29 1.31
CA TYR A 329 -12.68 9.58 2.60
C TYR A 329 -13.29 10.40 3.72
N HIS A 330 -13.52 11.71 3.50
CA HIS A 330 -13.82 12.67 4.54
C HIS A 330 -15.09 13.43 4.24
N ASP A 331 -15.90 13.65 5.27
CA ASP A 331 -17.06 14.54 5.21
C ASP A 331 -16.63 16.03 5.20
N VAL A 332 -15.38 16.30 5.57
CA VAL A 332 -14.75 17.61 5.55
C VAL A 332 -13.68 17.66 4.49
N ASP A 333 -13.58 18.75 3.75
CA ASP A 333 -12.54 18.94 2.74
C ASP A 333 -11.14 18.87 3.37
N THR A 334 -10.36 17.88 2.98
CA THR A 334 -8.96 17.66 3.39
C THR A 334 -8.01 17.89 2.22
N GLY A 335 -8.39 18.70 1.23
CA GLY A 335 -7.60 19.01 0.06
C GLY A 335 -7.57 17.87 -0.95
N VAL A 336 -6.38 17.37 -1.31
CA VAL A 336 -6.21 16.35 -2.36
C VAL A 336 -6.92 15.02 -2.10
N TYR A 337 -7.32 14.77 -0.87
CA TYR A 337 -7.96 13.52 -0.46
C TYR A 337 -9.49 13.61 -0.46
N THR A 338 -10.04 14.80 -0.68
CA THR A 338 -11.50 15.02 -0.77
C THR A 338 -11.89 15.27 -2.21
N ILE A 339 -12.87 14.55 -2.73
CA ILE A 339 -13.48 14.88 -4.01
C ILE A 339 -14.36 16.11 -3.78
N ARG A 340 -14.06 17.20 -4.46
CA ARG A 340 -15.01 18.32 -4.58
C ARG A 340 -16.05 17.90 -5.61
N GLU A 341 -17.32 17.79 -5.21
CA GLU A 341 -18.41 17.73 -6.17
C GLU A 341 -18.39 19.07 -6.94
N GLU A 342 -18.15 18.99 -8.26
CA GLU A 342 -18.31 20.15 -9.13
C GLU A 342 -19.77 20.58 -9.07
N GLY A 343 -20.07 21.68 -8.37
CA GLY A 343 -21.39 22.32 -8.41
C GLY A 343 -22.15 22.48 -7.09
N LYS A 344 -21.51 22.58 -5.93
CA LYS A 344 -22.12 23.15 -4.72
C LYS A 344 -21.42 24.43 -4.28
#